data_6cf56d390cb9c5a058c4d60299c8716f
#
_entry.id   6cf56d390cb9c5a058c4d60299c8716f
#
_cell.length_a   1.000
_cell.length_b   1.000
_cell.length_c   1.000
_cell.angle_alpha   90.00
_cell.angle_beta   90.00
_cell.angle_gamma   90.00
#
_symmetry.space_group_name_H-M   'P 1'
#
loop_
_entity.id
_entity.type
_entity.pdbx_description
1 polymer ?
#
loop_
_entity_poly.entity_id
_entity_poly.type
_entity_poly.pdbx_seq_one_letter_code
_entity_poly.pdbx_strand_id
1 'polypeptide(L)'
;NYTFTAEAGSTRDQKALAAMKDNLGLQQYATANDVMEKLVEDYDLASYPLSWQRTLGGIHYEMQLQAFSNVNNFIMAENVSEATVATIKEHSLSLPGVEIVETSTRSYEQSTVLPHVLGRVGKITAEKWKVTDENGQTTYPLREKGYNMNDIIGISGLESAYEDELRGKDGVETITRNSDGVIVDTALTMDNVVKTTV
;
A
#
# COMPACT_ATOMS: atom_id res chain seq x y z
N ASN A 1 8.15 -30.39 0.40
CA ASN A 1 6.75 -30.30 0.85
C ASN A 1 6.56 -28.99 1.61
N TYR A 2 5.57 -28.20 1.22
CA TYR A 2 5.17 -27.00 1.91
C TYR A 2 4.17 -27.33 3.03
N THR A 3 4.14 -26.51 4.05
CA THR A 3 3.18 -26.62 5.17
C THR A 3 2.63 -25.24 5.50
N PHE A 4 1.38 -25.19 5.92
CA PHE A 4 0.79 -23.95 6.41
C PHE A 4 1.17 -23.70 7.87
N THR A 5 1.85 -22.61 8.15
CA THR A 5 2.08 -22.15 9.53
C THR A 5 0.82 -21.56 10.14
N ALA A 6 -0.09 -21.05 9.31
CA ALA A 6 -1.35 -20.45 9.74
C ALA A 6 -2.35 -21.44 10.35
N GLU A 7 -2.25 -22.73 10.06
CA GLU A 7 -3.12 -23.77 10.68
C GLU A 7 -2.90 -23.89 12.19
N ALA A 8 -1.65 -23.69 12.63
CA ALA A 8 -1.27 -23.63 14.06
C ALA A 8 -1.31 -22.19 14.63
N GLY A 9 -1.71 -21.22 13.80
CA GLY A 9 -1.74 -19.80 14.12
C GLY A 9 -3.00 -19.35 14.83
N SER A 10 -3.13 -18.04 14.94
CA SER A 10 -4.30 -17.40 15.54
C SER A 10 -5.57 -17.60 14.68
N THR A 11 -6.75 -17.34 15.24
CA THR A 11 -8.01 -17.33 14.49
C THR A 11 -7.97 -16.38 13.28
N ARG A 12 -7.19 -15.30 13.38
CA ARG A 12 -6.98 -14.36 12.28
C ARG A 12 -6.21 -15.02 11.13
N ASP A 13 -5.14 -15.75 11.44
CA ASP A 13 -4.31 -16.44 10.44
C ASP A 13 -5.09 -17.54 9.74
N GLN A 14 -5.89 -18.29 10.48
CA GLN A 14 -6.79 -19.32 9.93
C GLN A 14 -7.84 -18.73 8.98
N LYS A 15 -8.43 -17.59 9.33
CA LYS A 15 -9.36 -16.87 8.45
C LYS A 15 -8.66 -16.32 7.19
N ALA A 16 -7.44 -15.79 7.34
CA ALA A 16 -6.65 -15.30 6.21
C ALA A 16 -6.28 -16.45 5.25
N LEU A 17 -5.93 -17.63 5.78
CA LEU A 17 -5.68 -18.82 4.98
C LEU A 17 -6.94 -19.30 4.24
N ALA A 18 -8.08 -19.31 4.91
CA ALA A 18 -9.36 -19.68 4.27
C ALA A 18 -9.70 -18.72 3.12
N ALA A 19 -9.58 -17.41 3.36
CA ALA A 19 -9.79 -16.39 2.34
C ALA A 19 -8.79 -16.51 1.17
N MET A 20 -7.53 -16.88 1.45
CA MET A 20 -6.53 -17.13 0.40
C MET A 20 -6.95 -18.29 -0.50
N LYS A 21 -7.39 -19.41 0.08
CA LYS A 21 -7.88 -20.56 -0.69
C LYS A 21 -9.08 -20.20 -1.56
N ASP A 22 -10.03 -19.45 -1.00
CA ASP A 22 -11.21 -18.98 -1.74
C ASP A 22 -10.82 -18.04 -2.90
N ASN A 23 -9.91 -17.08 -2.67
CA ASN A 23 -9.44 -16.15 -3.69
C ASN A 23 -8.71 -16.86 -4.85
N LEU A 24 -8.00 -17.94 -4.56
CA LEU A 24 -7.32 -18.78 -5.56
C LEU A 24 -8.26 -19.81 -6.21
N GLY A 25 -9.53 -19.85 -5.83
CA GLY A 25 -10.52 -20.82 -6.34
C GLY A 25 -10.26 -22.25 -5.87
N LEU A 26 -9.56 -22.43 -4.75
CA LEU A 26 -9.23 -23.72 -4.18
C LEU A 26 -10.25 -24.14 -3.10
N GLN A 27 -10.40 -25.44 -2.93
CA GLN A 27 -11.22 -25.99 -1.84
C GLN A 27 -10.53 -25.78 -0.48
N GLN A 28 -11.31 -25.67 0.59
CA GLN A 28 -10.79 -25.44 1.94
C GLN A 28 -9.83 -26.55 2.44
N TYR A 29 -9.97 -27.79 1.93
CA TYR A 29 -9.07 -28.90 2.23
C TYR A 29 -7.78 -28.91 1.41
N ALA A 30 -7.60 -27.98 0.47
CA ALA A 30 -6.38 -27.89 -0.35
C ALA A 30 -5.14 -27.78 0.53
N THR A 31 -4.10 -28.49 0.15
CA THR A 31 -2.81 -28.52 0.85
C THR A 31 -1.96 -27.30 0.52
N ALA A 32 -0.89 -27.08 1.26
CA ALA A 32 0.07 -26.03 0.95
C ALA A 32 0.79 -26.25 -0.38
N ASN A 33 0.91 -27.49 -0.83
CA ASN A 33 1.46 -27.80 -2.15
C ASN A 33 0.47 -27.38 -3.25
N ASP A 34 -0.83 -27.66 -3.08
CA ASP A 34 -1.85 -27.27 -4.06
C ASP A 34 -1.91 -25.73 -4.21
N VAL A 35 -1.77 -24.98 -3.10
CA VAL A 35 -1.68 -23.51 -3.14
C VAL A 35 -0.43 -23.07 -3.89
N MET A 36 0.73 -23.69 -3.65
CA MET A 36 1.96 -23.34 -4.36
C MET A 36 1.89 -23.67 -5.85
N GLU A 37 1.34 -24.82 -6.22
CA GLU A 37 1.11 -25.19 -7.62
C GLU A 37 0.20 -24.17 -8.31
N LYS A 38 -0.88 -23.77 -7.64
CA LYS A 38 -1.80 -22.74 -8.16
C LYS A 38 -1.13 -21.41 -8.35
N LEU A 39 -0.31 -20.93 -7.38
CA LEU A 39 0.43 -19.68 -7.51
C LEU A 39 1.46 -19.74 -8.65
N VAL A 40 2.14 -20.88 -8.81
CA VAL A 40 3.11 -21.07 -9.90
C VAL A 40 2.41 -21.04 -11.26
N GLU A 41 1.23 -21.65 -11.36
CA GLU A 41 0.42 -21.66 -12.58
C GLU A 41 -0.11 -20.25 -12.90
N ASP A 42 -0.80 -19.60 -11.94
CA ASP A 42 -1.48 -18.33 -12.15
C ASP A 42 -0.51 -17.19 -12.50
N TYR A 43 0.73 -17.23 -11.99
CA TYR A 43 1.74 -16.20 -12.19
C TYR A 43 2.90 -16.61 -13.10
N ASP A 44 2.79 -17.76 -13.78
CA ASP A 44 3.81 -18.29 -14.72
C ASP A 44 5.23 -18.37 -14.12
N LEU A 45 5.33 -18.92 -12.90
CA LEU A 45 6.59 -18.96 -12.14
C LEU A 45 7.39 -20.24 -12.34
N ALA A 46 6.98 -21.14 -13.22
CA ALA A 46 7.61 -22.47 -13.41
C ALA A 46 9.08 -22.40 -13.80
N SER A 47 9.50 -21.33 -14.49
CA SER A 47 10.89 -21.12 -14.94
C SER A 47 11.84 -20.70 -13.82
N TYR A 48 11.34 -20.28 -12.66
CA TYR A 48 12.14 -19.81 -11.54
C TYR A 48 12.52 -20.96 -10.59
N PRO A 49 13.66 -20.85 -9.86
CA PRO A 49 14.02 -21.81 -8.82
C PRO A 49 12.95 -21.88 -7.72
N LEU A 50 12.77 -23.05 -7.09
CA LEU A 50 11.74 -23.28 -6.06
C LEU A 50 11.75 -22.26 -4.92
N SER A 51 12.92 -21.79 -4.50
CA SER A 51 13.05 -20.75 -3.47
C SER A 51 12.45 -19.42 -3.91
N TRP A 52 12.59 -19.07 -5.17
CA TRP A 52 12.04 -17.85 -5.75
C TRP A 52 10.56 -17.98 -6.07
N GLN A 53 10.08 -19.14 -6.48
CA GLN A 53 8.65 -19.38 -6.77
C GLN A 53 7.78 -18.99 -5.59
N ARG A 54 8.18 -19.40 -4.36
CA ARG A 54 7.43 -19.03 -3.14
C ARG A 54 7.42 -17.52 -2.89
N THR A 55 8.57 -16.88 -3.02
CA THR A 55 8.70 -15.42 -2.76
C THR A 55 7.91 -14.63 -3.80
N LEU A 56 8.11 -14.94 -5.07
CA LEU A 56 7.42 -14.26 -6.17
C LEU A 56 5.91 -14.52 -6.12
N GLY A 57 5.48 -15.77 -5.88
CA GLY A 57 4.06 -16.10 -5.73
C GLY A 57 3.39 -15.32 -4.58
N GLY A 58 4.08 -15.18 -3.45
CA GLY A 58 3.59 -14.38 -2.33
C GLY A 58 3.47 -12.90 -2.68
N ILE A 59 4.48 -12.32 -3.34
CA ILE A 59 4.44 -10.90 -3.77
C ILE A 59 3.31 -10.67 -4.77
N HIS A 60 3.18 -11.51 -5.80
CA HIS A 60 2.10 -11.39 -6.79
C HIS A 60 0.71 -11.51 -6.16
N TYR A 61 0.55 -12.44 -5.21
CA TYR A 61 -0.70 -12.59 -4.47
C TYR A 61 -1.03 -11.34 -3.65
N GLU A 62 -0.06 -10.76 -2.94
CA GLU A 62 -0.24 -9.49 -2.22
C GLU A 62 -0.57 -8.33 -3.15
N MET A 63 0.08 -8.24 -4.31
CA MET A 63 -0.24 -7.25 -5.34
C MET A 63 -1.70 -7.39 -5.80
N GLN A 64 -2.19 -8.61 -5.98
CA GLN A 64 -3.59 -8.88 -6.32
C GLN A 64 -4.54 -8.44 -5.20
N LEU A 65 -4.24 -8.77 -3.94
CA LEU A 65 -5.04 -8.37 -2.79
C LEU A 65 -5.15 -6.85 -2.64
N GLN A 66 -4.08 -6.13 -2.98
CA GLN A 66 -4.04 -4.66 -2.93
C GLN A 66 -4.57 -4.02 -4.22
N ALA A 67 -5.15 -4.80 -5.12
CA ALA A 67 -5.68 -4.34 -6.41
C ALA A 67 -4.65 -3.50 -7.21
N PHE A 68 -3.39 -3.96 -7.23
CA PHE A 68 -2.34 -3.33 -8.01
C PHE A 68 -2.77 -3.17 -9.47
N SER A 69 -2.57 -1.97 -10.01
CA SER A 69 -2.96 -1.62 -11.38
C SER A 69 -2.21 -0.37 -11.84
N ASN A 70 -2.42 0.05 -13.09
CA ASN A 70 -1.83 1.28 -13.65
C ASN A 70 -2.21 2.56 -12.89
N VAL A 71 -3.21 2.51 -12.02
CA VAL A 71 -3.71 3.64 -11.23
C VAL A 71 -3.58 3.43 -9.72
N ASN A 72 -3.14 2.25 -9.29
CA ASN A 72 -2.99 1.91 -7.89
C ASN A 72 -1.64 1.22 -7.66
N ASN A 73 -0.70 1.95 -7.07
CA ASN A 73 0.64 1.47 -6.80
C ASN A 73 0.66 0.42 -5.69
N PHE A 74 1.55 -0.54 -5.80
CA PHE A 74 1.84 -1.52 -4.76
C PHE A 74 2.98 -1.03 -3.88
N ILE A 75 2.75 -0.96 -2.56
CA ILE A 75 3.80 -0.61 -1.60
C ILE A 75 4.57 -1.87 -1.24
N MET A 76 5.76 -2.00 -1.78
CA MET A 76 6.60 -3.18 -1.57
C MET A 76 7.28 -3.19 -0.21
N ALA A 77 7.72 -2.03 0.27
CA ALA A 77 8.35 -1.85 1.58
C ALA A 77 8.17 -0.42 2.08
N GLU A 78 8.06 -0.28 3.40
CA GLU A 78 7.98 1.00 4.09
C GLU A 78 9.20 1.18 5.01
N ASN A 79 9.54 2.41 5.33
CA ASN A 79 10.64 2.76 6.23
C ASN A 79 11.99 2.16 5.82
N VAL A 80 12.26 2.13 4.52
CA VAL A 80 13.52 1.62 3.98
C VAL A 80 14.70 2.53 4.38
N SER A 81 15.88 1.92 4.57
CA SER A 81 17.08 2.67 4.95
C SER A 81 17.56 3.60 3.82
N GLU A 82 18.25 4.69 4.18
CA GLU A 82 18.87 5.59 3.21
C GLU A 82 19.82 4.86 2.25
N ALA A 83 20.54 3.84 2.72
CA ALA A 83 21.40 3.01 1.89
C ALA A 83 20.59 2.24 0.83
N THR A 84 19.41 1.72 1.21
CA THR A 84 18.49 1.05 0.27
C THR A 84 17.94 2.02 -0.75
N VAL A 85 17.55 3.23 -0.30
CA VAL A 85 17.09 4.31 -1.18
C VAL A 85 18.16 4.66 -2.21
N ALA A 86 19.40 4.86 -1.76
CA ALA A 86 20.53 5.16 -2.64
C ALA A 86 20.75 4.05 -3.69
N THR A 87 20.74 2.79 -3.25
CA THR A 87 20.91 1.63 -4.15
C THR A 87 19.81 1.56 -5.20
N ILE A 88 18.53 1.77 -4.81
CA ILE A 88 17.41 1.73 -5.75
C ILE A 88 17.51 2.89 -6.76
N LYS A 89 17.86 4.10 -6.29
CA LYS A 89 18.05 5.26 -7.17
C LYS A 89 19.20 5.05 -8.16
N GLU A 90 20.31 4.46 -7.73
CA GLU A 90 21.46 4.11 -8.59
C GLU A 90 21.06 3.08 -9.66
N HIS A 91 20.22 2.10 -9.32
CA HIS A 91 19.79 1.06 -10.22
C HIS A 91 18.43 1.34 -10.91
N SER A 92 17.94 2.57 -10.86
CA SER A 92 16.61 2.95 -11.39
C SER A 92 16.38 2.58 -12.86
N LEU A 93 17.43 2.62 -13.70
CA LEU A 93 17.35 2.21 -15.10
C LEU A 93 17.15 0.71 -15.29
N SER A 94 17.61 -0.12 -14.34
CA SER A 94 17.45 -1.58 -14.37
C SER A 94 16.21 -2.06 -13.59
N LEU A 95 15.52 -1.15 -12.90
CA LEU A 95 14.34 -1.42 -12.10
C LEU A 95 13.13 -0.62 -12.63
N PRO A 96 12.68 -0.87 -13.87
CA PRO A 96 11.56 -0.13 -14.44
C PRO A 96 10.29 -0.35 -13.60
N GLY A 97 9.59 0.73 -13.28
CA GLY A 97 8.34 0.69 -12.49
C GLY A 97 8.56 0.66 -10.96
N VAL A 98 9.80 0.68 -10.48
CA VAL A 98 10.10 0.85 -9.05
C VAL A 98 10.37 2.32 -8.77
N GLU A 99 9.68 2.88 -7.77
CA GLU A 99 9.76 4.27 -7.38
C GLU A 99 9.96 4.39 -5.87
N ILE A 100 10.73 5.39 -5.46
CA ILE A 100 10.87 5.79 -4.06
C ILE A 100 9.97 7.01 -3.83
N VAL A 101 9.05 6.86 -2.89
CA VAL A 101 8.13 7.93 -2.50
C VAL A 101 8.42 8.32 -1.05
N GLU A 102 8.64 9.59 -0.81
CA GLU A 102 8.74 10.14 0.54
C GLU A 102 7.33 10.48 1.03
N THR A 103 6.97 9.93 2.19
CA THR A 103 5.67 10.19 2.82
C THR A 103 5.86 10.73 4.22
N SER A 104 4.99 11.64 4.64
CA SER A 104 4.96 12.08 6.03
C SER A 104 4.17 11.10 6.89
N THR A 105 4.69 10.80 8.07
CA THR A 105 3.99 9.97 9.06
C THR A 105 3.75 10.77 10.34
N ARG A 106 2.65 10.46 11.04
CA ARG A 106 2.38 11.03 12.37
C ARG A 106 3.40 10.48 13.37
N SER A 107 4.04 11.38 14.11
CA SER A 107 4.90 11.05 15.24
C SER A 107 4.34 11.69 16.50
N TYR A 108 4.16 10.90 17.55
CA TYR A 108 3.63 11.36 18.82
C TYR A 108 4.73 11.27 19.87
N GLU A 109 5.21 12.41 20.38
CA GLU A 109 6.28 12.45 21.38
C GLU A 109 5.88 11.76 22.69
N GLN A 110 4.59 11.85 23.06
CA GLN A 110 4.02 11.25 24.26
C GLN A 110 2.82 10.35 23.92
N SER A 111 3.08 9.28 23.20
CA SER A 111 2.03 8.38 22.65
C SER A 111 1.13 7.72 23.72
N THR A 112 1.51 7.77 24.99
CA THR A 112 0.73 7.22 26.12
C THR A 112 -0.23 8.23 26.74
N VAL A 113 -0.08 9.53 26.41
CA VAL A 113 -0.92 10.59 27.00
C VAL A 113 -2.19 10.75 26.19
N LEU A 114 -3.34 10.52 26.82
CA LEU A 114 -4.68 10.73 26.29
C LEU A 114 -4.94 10.15 24.89
N PRO A 115 -4.60 8.87 24.61
CA PRO A 115 -4.72 8.30 23.25
C PRO A 115 -6.14 8.34 22.70
N HIS A 116 -7.16 8.27 23.56
CA HIS A 116 -8.57 8.38 23.16
C HIS A 116 -9.02 9.82 22.84
N VAL A 117 -8.30 10.85 23.32
CA VAL A 117 -8.52 12.24 22.94
C VAL A 117 -7.80 12.57 21.65
N LEU A 118 -6.53 12.17 21.54
CA LEU A 118 -5.74 12.31 20.31
C LEU A 118 -6.42 11.56 19.15
N GLY A 119 -6.92 10.37 19.42
CA GLY A 119 -7.54 9.53 18.42
C GLY A 119 -6.55 8.66 17.68
N ARG A 120 -6.88 8.32 16.46
CA ARG A 120 -6.05 7.46 15.61
C ARG A 120 -6.13 7.87 14.15
N VAL A 121 -5.08 7.61 13.42
CA VAL A 121 -5.01 7.67 11.95
C VAL A 121 -5.20 6.27 11.36
N GLY A 122 -5.59 6.19 10.10
CA GLY A 122 -5.74 4.93 9.39
C GLY A 122 -6.02 5.16 7.91
N LYS A 123 -5.95 4.09 7.12
CA LYS A 123 -6.25 4.14 5.69
C LYS A 123 -7.70 4.55 5.44
N ILE A 124 -7.93 5.23 4.33
CA ILE A 124 -9.27 5.59 3.87
C ILE A 124 -10.06 4.31 3.60
N THR A 125 -11.25 4.20 4.19
CA THR A 125 -12.15 3.06 3.93
C THR A 125 -12.99 3.31 2.68
N ALA A 126 -13.49 2.24 2.07
CA ALA A 126 -14.33 2.33 0.88
C ALA A 126 -15.58 3.19 1.11
N GLU A 127 -16.17 3.13 2.32
CA GLU A 127 -17.34 3.94 2.68
C GLU A 127 -17.00 5.44 2.80
N LYS A 128 -15.79 5.79 3.25
CA LYS A 128 -15.34 7.19 3.30
C LYS A 128 -14.91 7.70 1.93
N TRP A 129 -14.37 6.82 1.09
CA TRP A 129 -13.93 7.16 -0.26
C TRP A 129 -15.09 7.44 -1.20
N LYS A 130 -16.10 6.57 -1.15
CA LYS A 130 -17.25 6.59 -2.04
C LYS A 130 -18.51 6.82 -1.21
N VAL A 131 -19.17 7.95 -1.40
CA VAL A 131 -20.45 8.27 -0.76
C VAL A 131 -21.55 8.24 -1.83
N THR A 132 -22.59 7.43 -1.60
CA THR A 132 -23.75 7.36 -2.48
C THR A 132 -24.95 7.98 -1.74
N ASP A 133 -25.60 8.96 -2.34
CA ASP A 133 -26.78 9.63 -1.77
C ASP A 133 -28.06 8.76 -1.94
N GLU A 134 -29.17 9.24 -1.39
CA GLU A 134 -30.47 8.57 -1.46
C GLU A 134 -31.01 8.47 -2.90
N ASN A 135 -30.51 9.27 -3.83
CA ASN A 135 -30.88 9.26 -5.25
C ASN A 135 -30.00 8.33 -6.08
N GLY A 136 -29.04 7.61 -5.44
CA GLY A 136 -28.09 6.74 -6.11
C GLY A 136 -26.90 7.47 -6.77
N GLN A 137 -26.76 8.79 -6.57
CA GLN A 137 -25.63 9.53 -7.08
C GLN A 137 -24.40 9.27 -6.22
N THR A 138 -23.31 8.89 -6.87
CA THR A 138 -22.03 8.60 -6.20
C THR A 138 -21.10 9.80 -6.30
N THR A 139 -20.54 10.21 -5.15
CA THR A 139 -19.54 11.28 -5.03
C THR A 139 -18.29 10.74 -4.35
N TYR A 140 -17.18 11.46 -4.54
CA TYR A 140 -15.88 11.14 -3.97
C TYR A 140 -15.31 12.35 -3.22
N PRO A 141 -15.88 12.72 -2.06
CA PRO A 141 -15.57 13.97 -1.37
C PRO A 141 -14.10 14.10 -0.95
N LEU A 142 -13.44 13.00 -0.62
CA LEU A 142 -12.02 13.01 -0.30
C LEU A 142 -11.15 13.24 -1.54
N ARG A 143 -11.54 12.70 -2.70
CA ARG A 143 -10.84 12.96 -3.96
C ARG A 143 -10.90 14.44 -4.35
N GLU A 144 -12.03 15.09 -4.14
CA GLU A 144 -12.20 16.52 -4.38
C GLU A 144 -11.31 17.37 -3.48
N LYS A 145 -10.99 16.88 -2.28
CA LYS A 145 -10.01 17.47 -1.35
C LYS A 145 -8.56 17.11 -1.68
N GLY A 146 -8.29 16.37 -2.76
CA GLY A 146 -6.96 15.98 -3.20
C GLY A 146 -6.37 14.74 -2.50
N TYR A 147 -7.20 13.89 -1.87
CA TYR A 147 -6.74 12.62 -1.32
C TYR A 147 -6.65 11.54 -2.39
N ASN A 148 -5.72 10.62 -2.19
CA ASN A 148 -5.66 9.33 -2.89
C ASN A 148 -6.30 8.23 -2.02
N MET A 149 -6.79 7.16 -2.63
CA MET A 149 -7.47 6.08 -1.92
C MET A 149 -6.60 5.39 -0.87
N ASN A 150 -5.28 5.42 -1.05
CA ASN A 150 -4.31 4.79 -0.14
C ASN A 150 -3.77 5.74 0.95
N ASP A 151 -4.22 6.99 0.97
CA ASP A 151 -3.79 7.97 1.96
C ASP A 151 -4.25 7.57 3.37
N ILE A 152 -3.52 8.07 4.35
CA ILE A 152 -3.83 7.92 5.77
C ILE A 152 -4.55 9.19 6.23
N ILE A 153 -5.69 9.02 6.90
CA ILE A 153 -6.50 10.11 7.44
C ILE A 153 -6.76 9.92 8.92
N GLY A 154 -7.11 10.99 9.61
CA GLY A 154 -7.66 10.94 10.96
C GLY A 154 -8.98 10.17 10.99
N ILE A 155 -9.04 9.11 11.80
CA ILE A 155 -10.24 8.27 11.95
C ILE A 155 -11.10 8.73 13.11
N SER A 156 -10.47 9.18 14.21
CA SER A 156 -11.17 9.58 15.43
C SER A 156 -10.38 10.63 16.20
N GLY A 157 -11.03 11.23 17.21
CA GLY A 157 -10.43 12.18 18.14
C GLY A 157 -9.98 13.48 17.46
N LEU A 158 -8.95 14.11 18.01
CA LEU A 158 -8.36 15.34 17.49
C LEU A 158 -7.77 15.13 16.07
N GLU A 159 -7.21 13.96 15.79
CA GLU A 159 -6.71 13.61 14.46
C GLU A 159 -7.81 13.76 13.38
N SER A 160 -9.02 13.32 13.67
CA SER A 160 -10.15 13.49 12.74
C SER A 160 -10.71 14.90 12.71
N ALA A 161 -10.71 15.60 13.86
CA ALA A 161 -11.28 16.94 13.96
C ALA A 161 -10.42 18.00 13.27
N TYR A 162 -9.10 17.81 13.29
CA TYR A 162 -8.10 18.71 12.72
C TYR A 162 -7.38 18.14 11.51
N GLU A 163 -8.01 17.18 10.80
CA GLU A 163 -7.39 16.52 9.64
C GLU A 163 -6.97 17.52 8.57
N ASP A 164 -7.80 18.53 8.28
CA ASP A 164 -7.51 19.51 7.23
C ASP A 164 -6.27 20.37 7.57
N GLU A 165 -5.98 20.61 8.87
CA GLU A 165 -4.82 21.34 9.35
C GLU A 165 -3.59 20.43 9.47
N LEU A 166 -3.80 19.19 9.92
CA LEU A 166 -2.72 18.24 10.22
C LEU A 166 -2.18 17.52 8.98
N ARG A 167 -2.98 17.41 7.91
CA ARG A 167 -2.56 16.76 6.67
C ARG A 167 -1.41 17.47 5.98
N GLY A 168 -1.42 18.80 5.99
CA GLY A 168 -0.52 19.60 5.15
C GLY A 168 -0.96 19.61 3.68
N LYS A 169 -0.04 19.95 2.80
CA LYS A 169 -0.26 19.95 1.34
C LYS A 169 0.81 19.12 0.66
N ASP A 170 0.40 18.33 -0.31
CA ASP A 170 1.32 17.54 -1.12
C ASP A 170 2.17 18.45 -2.01
N GLY A 171 3.46 18.17 -2.11
CA GLY A 171 4.32 18.77 -3.10
C GLY A 171 4.02 18.22 -4.49
N VAL A 172 4.30 18.99 -5.53
CA VAL A 172 4.16 18.55 -6.91
C VAL A 172 5.54 18.42 -7.53
N GLU A 173 5.89 17.21 -7.96
CA GLU A 173 7.10 16.97 -8.75
C GLU A 173 6.71 16.84 -10.23
N THR A 174 7.29 17.73 -11.05
CA THR A 174 7.11 17.68 -12.51
C THR A 174 8.33 17.01 -13.12
N ILE A 175 8.12 15.86 -13.75
CA ILE A 175 9.17 15.09 -14.40
C ILE A 175 9.01 15.22 -15.92
N THR A 176 10.04 15.74 -16.59
CA THR A 176 10.10 15.80 -18.06
C THR A 176 10.86 14.59 -18.58
N ARG A 177 10.25 13.82 -19.46
CA ARG A 177 10.88 12.66 -20.12
C ARG A 177 11.07 12.93 -21.61
N ASN A 178 12.18 12.42 -22.17
CA ASN A 178 12.39 12.41 -23.62
C ASN A 178 11.58 11.29 -24.30
N SER A 179 11.68 11.18 -25.63
CA SER A 179 11.03 10.15 -26.45
C SER A 179 11.38 8.71 -26.03
N ASP A 180 12.55 8.52 -25.40
CA ASP A 180 13.06 7.23 -24.97
C ASP A 180 12.65 6.91 -23.52
N GLY A 181 11.83 7.77 -22.88
CA GLY A 181 11.36 7.61 -21.52
C GLY A 181 12.36 8.00 -20.44
N VAL A 182 13.53 8.53 -20.82
CA VAL A 182 14.58 8.97 -19.89
C VAL A 182 14.19 10.32 -19.28
N ILE A 183 14.32 10.46 -17.96
CA ILE A 183 14.10 11.73 -17.25
C ILE A 183 15.20 12.72 -17.65
N VAL A 184 14.81 13.84 -18.25
CA VAL A 184 15.72 14.90 -18.70
C VAL A 184 15.66 16.13 -17.83
N ASP A 185 14.57 16.32 -17.07
CA ASP A 185 14.41 17.43 -16.14
C ASP A 185 13.44 17.05 -15.02
N THR A 186 13.68 17.58 -13.83
CA THR A 186 12.83 17.40 -12.66
C THR A 186 12.69 18.74 -11.93
N ALA A 187 11.47 19.25 -11.84
CA ALA A 187 11.15 20.45 -11.09
C ALA A 187 10.26 20.08 -9.90
N LEU A 188 10.73 20.36 -8.67
CA LEU A 188 9.97 20.18 -7.45
C LEU A 188 9.37 21.52 -7.05
N THR A 189 8.05 21.61 -7.03
CA THR A 189 7.32 22.76 -6.47
C THR A 189 6.87 22.40 -5.06
N MET A 190 7.59 22.88 -4.06
CA MET A 190 7.18 22.76 -2.65
C MET A 190 6.28 23.95 -2.29
N ASP A 191 4.99 23.76 -2.29
CA ASP A 191 4.06 24.65 -1.60
C ASP A 191 3.88 24.14 -0.16
N ASN A 192 4.56 24.81 0.78
CA ASN A 192 4.39 24.73 2.22
C ASN A 192 4.25 23.33 2.84
N VAL A 193 5.38 22.72 3.14
CA VAL A 193 5.45 21.65 4.14
C VAL A 193 5.18 22.27 5.51
N VAL A 194 3.94 22.22 5.99
CA VAL A 194 3.61 22.58 7.38
C VAL A 194 4.09 21.42 8.26
N LYS A 195 5.24 21.57 8.90
CA LYS A 195 5.60 20.74 10.06
C LYS A 195 4.75 21.22 11.25
N THR A 196 3.62 20.60 11.45
CA THR A 196 2.84 20.81 12.68
C THR A 196 3.34 19.79 13.71
N THR A 197 4.04 20.27 14.73
CA THR A 197 4.36 19.48 15.93
C THR A 197 3.16 19.57 16.86
N VAL A 198 2.54 18.45 17.16
CA VAL A 198 1.47 18.31 18.15
C VAL A 198 2.05 17.76 19.44
#